data_36f515d98d3341dfe0fb4367029df722
#
_entry.id   36f515d98d3341dfe0fb4367029df722
#
_cell.length_a   1.000
_cell.length_b   1.000
_cell.length_c   1.000
_cell.angle_alpha   90.00
_cell.angle_beta   90.00
_cell.angle_gamma   90.00
#
_symmetry.space_group_name_H-M   'P 1'
#
loop_
_entity.id
_entity.type
_entity.pdbx_description
1 polymer ?
#
loop_
_entity_poly.entity_id
_entity_poly.type
_entity_poly.pdbx_seq_one_letter_code
_entity_poly.pdbx_strand_id
1 'polypeptide(L)'
;MAATAPMKPSHIVENSFVKALAESSTLNSVPSQFSFANDSKGSDSDSIPIVDFSLLASDDPDQRAKVLRDLDNACREWGFFVLINHGISDSLLKDTIEASLEYFELPKEDKRRYEAKSASDPIKSGSGSVINAANQKINLWRDFVKSYVHPQFYCPDKPHRLRDVVAEFSEKTRSVVRKLLQDIGENLELEEGYIDEALKLNSCFQLYAANYYPPCPQPDQAMGIPAHTDHGLLTFLVHNGVAGLQIEHNGEWFNANSPQNSILVNTADHLEHRAVVNKEATRISVVMANGAAPDAIVSPAGPLVERDGRAYYRPMKFIEYVETMLSNRFQGKSNLDCLKIQDDNELKTRC
;
A
#
# COMPACT_ATOMS: atom_id res chain seq x y z
N MET A 1 35.53 -29.01 40.49
CA MET A 1 34.38 -28.97 39.53
C MET A 1 33.67 -27.65 39.71
N ALA A 2 33.93 -26.70 38.83
CA ALA A 2 33.32 -25.40 38.88
C ALA A 2 31.96 -25.49 38.15
N ALA A 3 30.88 -25.23 38.88
CA ALA A 3 29.52 -25.17 38.33
C ALA A 3 29.38 -23.92 37.44
N THR A 4 29.17 -24.13 36.15
CA THR A 4 28.79 -23.09 35.20
C THR A 4 27.40 -22.55 35.56
N ALA A 5 27.32 -21.26 35.91
CA ALA A 5 26.05 -20.57 36.15
C ALA A 5 25.20 -20.60 34.86
N PRO A 6 23.89 -20.80 34.95
CA PRO A 6 23.01 -20.73 33.79
C PRO A 6 23.02 -19.31 33.21
N MET A 7 23.30 -19.22 31.90
CA MET A 7 23.16 -17.97 31.17
C MET A 7 21.69 -17.49 31.28
N LYS A 8 21.52 -16.29 31.82
CA LYS A 8 20.22 -15.61 31.81
C LYS A 8 19.79 -15.44 30.35
N PRO A 9 18.52 -15.73 30.01
CA PRO A 9 18.02 -15.42 28.68
C PRO A 9 18.21 -13.93 28.42
N SER A 10 18.80 -13.59 27.28
CA SER A 10 18.99 -12.25 26.79
C SER A 10 17.66 -11.51 26.91
N HIS A 11 17.68 -10.31 27.49
CA HIS A 11 16.52 -9.43 27.59
C HIS A 11 15.89 -9.29 26.22
N ILE A 12 14.73 -9.91 26.00
CA ILE A 12 13.85 -9.69 24.87
C ILE A 12 13.42 -8.22 24.99
N VAL A 13 13.91 -7.39 24.09
CA VAL A 13 13.55 -5.96 24.04
C VAL A 13 12.13 -5.92 23.51
N GLU A 14 11.15 -6.00 24.42
CA GLU A 14 9.77 -5.69 24.11
C GLU A 14 9.72 -4.24 23.59
N ASN A 15 9.12 -4.05 22.37
CA ASN A 15 8.85 -2.77 21.72
C ASN A 15 10.07 -1.95 21.25
N SER A 16 11.05 -2.56 20.60
CA SER A 16 12.07 -1.81 19.87
C SER A 16 11.67 -1.67 18.41
N PHE A 17 11.84 -0.46 17.84
CA PHE A 17 11.78 -0.26 16.39
C PHE A 17 12.82 -1.16 15.71
N VAL A 18 12.48 -1.71 14.54
CA VAL A 18 13.36 -2.60 13.77
C VAL A 18 14.63 -1.89 13.34
N LYS A 19 14.56 -0.57 13.05
CA LYS A 19 15.74 0.27 12.79
C LYS A 19 16.78 0.13 13.90
N ALA A 20 16.38 0.31 15.15
CA ALA A 20 17.30 0.22 16.30
C ALA A 20 17.90 -1.17 16.47
N LEU A 21 17.15 -2.23 16.12
CA LEU A 21 17.63 -3.59 16.13
C LEU A 21 18.67 -3.80 15.01
N ALA A 22 18.39 -3.36 13.81
CA ALA A 22 19.28 -3.51 12.64
C ALA A 22 20.59 -2.74 12.78
N GLU A 23 20.59 -1.61 13.51
CA GLU A 23 21.79 -0.82 13.80
C GLU A 23 22.65 -1.38 14.94
N SER A 24 22.17 -2.43 15.61
CA SER A 24 22.96 -3.09 16.67
C SER A 24 24.16 -3.81 16.07
N SER A 25 25.36 -3.50 16.54
CA SER A 25 26.62 -4.14 16.12
C SER A 25 26.68 -5.65 16.46
N THR A 26 25.74 -6.14 17.26
CA THR A 26 25.69 -7.56 17.68
C THR A 26 24.71 -8.40 16.85
N LEU A 27 24.00 -7.77 15.88
CA LEU A 27 23.01 -8.46 15.08
C LEU A 27 23.69 -9.21 13.91
N ASN A 28 23.85 -10.53 14.05
CA ASN A 28 24.42 -11.40 13.03
C ASN A 28 23.39 -12.33 12.36
N SER A 29 22.19 -12.43 12.93
CA SER A 29 21.10 -13.29 12.44
C SER A 29 19.75 -12.69 12.77
N VAL A 30 18.72 -13.09 12.01
CA VAL A 30 17.33 -12.70 12.26
C VAL A 30 16.85 -13.34 13.57
N PRO A 31 16.39 -12.55 14.57
CA PRO A 31 15.80 -13.12 15.78
C PRO A 31 14.54 -13.92 15.49
N SER A 32 14.27 -14.98 16.25
CA SER A 32 13.19 -15.94 16.00
C SER A 32 11.80 -15.29 15.89
N GLN A 33 11.54 -14.20 16.62
CA GLN A 33 10.27 -13.47 16.54
C GLN A 33 10.05 -12.74 15.20
N PHE A 34 11.08 -12.62 14.36
CA PHE A 34 11.02 -12.07 13.01
C PHE A 34 11.12 -13.15 11.93
N SER A 35 11.27 -14.41 12.34
CA SER A 35 11.44 -15.51 11.41
C SER A 35 10.16 -15.73 10.61
N PHE A 36 10.29 -15.51 9.31
CA PHE A 36 9.23 -15.66 8.32
C PHE A 36 9.80 -16.44 7.14
N ALA A 37 9.38 -17.69 6.97
CA ALA A 37 9.81 -18.50 5.82
C ALA A 37 9.33 -17.80 4.53
N ASN A 38 10.30 -17.38 3.74
CA ASN A 38 10.06 -16.54 2.58
C ASN A 38 10.75 -17.11 1.35
N ASP A 39 9.99 -17.44 0.32
CA ASP A 39 10.53 -17.54 -1.04
C ASP A 39 10.55 -16.15 -1.66
N SER A 40 11.63 -15.40 -1.40
CA SER A 40 11.78 -14.01 -1.83
C SER A 40 12.12 -13.86 -3.31
N LYS A 41 12.14 -14.94 -4.07
CA LYS A 41 12.47 -14.90 -5.50
C LYS A 41 11.33 -14.26 -6.27
N GLY A 42 11.62 -13.11 -6.86
CA GLY A 42 10.81 -12.49 -7.90
C GLY A 42 11.60 -12.52 -9.20
N SER A 43 10.94 -12.77 -10.31
CA SER A 43 11.55 -12.60 -11.63
C SER A 43 11.56 -11.12 -11.99
N ASP A 44 12.62 -10.70 -12.68
CA ASP A 44 12.63 -9.37 -13.30
C ASP A 44 11.73 -9.40 -14.53
N SER A 45 10.72 -8.54 -14.53
CA SER A 45 9.85 -8.36 -15.68
C SER A 45 9.93 -6.91 -16.15
N ASP A 46 10.24 -6.73 -17.42
CA ASP A 46 10.17 -5.44 -18.10
C ASP A 46 8.72 -5.08 -18.50
N SER A 47 7.73 -5.85 -18.06
CA SER A 47 6.39 -5.83 -18.62
C SER A 47 5.32 -5.14 -17.75
N ILE A 48 5.69 -4.52 -16.62
CA ILE A 48 4.71 -3.69 -15.89
C ILE A 48 4.28 -2.54 -16.81
N PRO A 49 2.97 -2.36 -17.06
CA PRO A 49 2.49 -1.31 -17.94
C PRO A 49 2.96 0.08 -17.51
N ILE A 50 3.31 0.92 -18.49
CA ILE A 50 3.66 2.33 -18.27
C ILE A 50 2.55 3.18 -18.87
N VAL A 51 1.99 4.09 -18.06
CA VAL A 51 0.98 5.05 -18.46
C VAL A 51 1.59 6.45 -18.40
N ASP A 52 1.57 7.16 -19.54
CA ASP A 52 1.99 8.56 -19.61
C ASP A 52 0.79 9.47 -19.26
N PHE A 53 0.80 10.01 -18.04
CA PHE A 53 -0.28 10.84 -17.54
C PHE A 53 -0.50 12.12 -18.37
N SER A 54 0.54 12.69 -18.95
CA SER A 54 0.44 13.91 -19.74
C SER A 54 -0.41 13.72 -21.00
N LEU A 55 -0.41 12.52 -21.57
CA LEU A 55 -1.17 12.17 -22.76
C LEU A 55 -2.69 12.02 -22.51
N LEU A 56 -3.11 11.84 -21.24
CA LEU A 56 -4.53 11.83 -20.88
C LEU A 56 -5.23 13.19 -21.10
N ALA A 57 -4.45 14.25 -21.20
CA ALA A 57 -4.93 15.59 -21.53
C ALA A 57 -4.42 16.08 -22.91
N SER A 58 -3.99 15.17 -23.79
CA SER A 58 -3.49 15.51 -25.13
C SER A 58 -4.61 16.06 -26.01
N ASP A 59 -4.30 17.13 -26.75
CA ASP A 59 -5.17 17.66 -27.81
C ASP A 59 -5.21 16.79 -29.07
N ASP A 60 -4.27 15.83 -29.19
CA ASP A 60 -4.25 14.81 -30.25
C ASP A 60 -5.18 13.65 -29.87
N PRO A 61 -6.32 13.46 -30.59
CA PRO A 61 -7.29 12.42 -30.26
C PRO A 61 -6.71 11.00 -30.34
N ASP A 62 -5.77 10.74 -31.25
CA ASP A 62 -5.21 9.41 -31.43
C ASP A 62 -4.26 9.05 -30.28
N GLN A 63 -3.44 10.01 -29.81
CA GLN A 63 -2.59 9.83 -28.65
C GLN A 63 -3.43 9.63 -27.38
N ARG A 64 -4.45 10.46 -27.18
CA ARG A 64 -5.35 10.34 -26.03
C ARG A 64 -6.08 9.00 -26.03
N ALA A 65 -6.67 8.59 -27.17
CA ALA A 65 -7.33 7.31 -27.29
C ALA A 65 -6.38 6.12 -27.04
N LYS A 66 -5.11 6.23 -27.44
CA LYS A 66 -4.10 5.21 -27.17
C LYS A 66 -3.83 5.10 -25.67
N VAL A 67 -3.53 6.20 -24.98
CA VAL A 67 -3.19 6.15 -23.54
C VAL A 67 -4.39 5.73 -22.67
N LEU A 68 -5.62 6.05 -23.07
CA LEU A 68 -6.84 5.56 -22.43
C LEU A 68 -6.93 4.02 -22.53
N ARG A 69 -6.66 3.45 -23.70
CA ARG A 69 -6.60 1.98 -23.86
C ARG A 69 -5.46 1.36 -23.06
N ASP A 70 -4.28 2.01 -23.01
CA ASP A 70 -3.16 1.54 -22.20
C ASP A 70 -3.52 1.53 -20.71
N LEU A 71 -4.23 2.56 -20.22
CA LEU A 71 -4.74 2.63 -18.84
C LEU A 71 -5.79 1.54 -18.55
N ASP A 72 -6.75 1.33 -19.46
CA ASP A 72 -7.77 0.28 -19.30
C ASP A 72 -7.13 -1.12 -19.22
N ASN A 73 -6.21 -1.43 -20.13
CA ASN A 73 -5.49 -2.68 -20.14
C ASN A 73 -4.65 -2.86 -18.86
N ALA A 74 -3.97 -1.81 -18.41
CA ALA A 74 -3.18 -1.85 -17.18
C ALA A 74 -4.06 -2.15 -15.96
N CYS A 75 -5.24 -1.53 -15.86
CA CYS A 75 -6.18 -1.78 -14.77
C CYS A 75 -6.79 -3.19 -14.82
N ARG A 76 -7.15 -3.70 -16.01
CA ARG A 76 -7.82 -5.00 -16.16
C ARG A 76 -6.88 -6.19 -16.02
N GLU A 77 -5.72 -6.11 -16.69
CA GLU A 77 -4.83 -7.26 -16.81
C GLU A 77 -3.82 -7.34 -15.66
N TRP A 78 -3.33 -6.17 -15.21
CA TRP A 78 -2.26 -6.10 -14.23
C TRP A 78 -2.72 -5.62 -12.85
N GLY A 79 -3.72 -4.73 -12.77
CA GLY A 79 -4.05 -4.03 -11.54
C GLY A 79 -2.92 -3.14 -10.99
N PHE A 80 -1.80 -3.06 -11.72
CA PHE A 80 -0.60 -2.28 -11.42
C PHE A 80 -0.07 -1.60 -12.67
N PHE A 81 0.43 -0.37 -12.52
CA PHE A 81 1.15 0.33 -13.60
C PHE A 81 2.13 1.37 -13.05
N VAL A 82 3.07 1.75 -13.89
CA VAL A 82 3.99 2.85 -13.64
C VAL A 82 3.43 4.11 -14.28
N LEU A 83 3.23 5.16 -13.50
CA LEU A 83 2.75 6.47 -13.97
C LEU A 83 3.94 7.40 -14.16
N ILE A 84 4.11 7.90 -15.38
CA ILE A 84 5.12 8.89 -15.74
C ILE A 84 4.48 10.22 -16.14
N ASN A 85 5.24 11.30 -16.16
CA ASN A 85 4.78 12.65 -16.56
C ASN A 85 3.52 13.12 -15.81
N HIS A 86 3.41 12.73 -14.54
CA HIS A 86 2.22 12.93 -13.68
C HIS A 86 2.09 14.36 -13.13
N GLY A 87 3.00 15.28 -13.46
CA GLY A 87 2.92 16.69 -13.08
C GLY A 87 3.30 17.00 -11.61
N ILE A 88 3.63 16.00 -10.80
CA ILE A 88 4.22 16.20 -9.47
C ILE A 88 5.72 16.38 -9.66
N SER A 89 6.30 17.45 -9.09
CA SER A 89 7.72 17.76 -9.31
C SER A 89 8.65 16.71 -8.69
N ASP A 90 9.77 16.46 -9.35
CA ASP A 90 10.82 15.57 -8.86
C ASP A 90 11.33 15.99 -7.48
N SER A 91 11.40 17.30 -7.23
CA SER A 91 11.76 17.83 -5.92
C SER A 91 10.79 17.41 -4.84
N LEU A 92 9.45 17.47 -5.09
CA LEU A 92 8.46 17.07 -4.10
C LEU A 92 8.50 15.56 -3.84
N LEU A 93 8.72 14.72 -4.85
CA LEU A 93 8.90 13.28 -4.66
C LEU A 93 10.12 12.99 -3.79
N LYS A 94 11.24 13.63 -4.08
CA LYS A 94 12.48 13.53 -3.30
C LYS A 94 12.28 14.02 -1.87
N ASP A 95 11.70 15.20 -1.69
CA ASP A 95 11.42 15.80 -0.38
C ASP A 95 10.51 14.90 0.46
N THR A 96 9.54 14.24 -0.18
CA THR A 96 8.62 13.29 0.48
C THR A 96 9.39 12.09 1.06
N ILE A 97 10.32 11.53 0.30
CA ILE A 97 11.18 10.42 0.77
C ILE A 97 12.11 10.89 1.88
N GLU A 98 12.80 12.03 1.70
CA GLU A 98 13.76 12.56 2.68
C GLU A 98 13.09 12.94 4.00
N ALA A 99 11.97 13.68 3.96
CA ALA A 99 11.24 14.07 5.17
C ALA A 99 10.67 12.84 5.93
N SER A 100 10.28 11.80 5.18
CA SER A 100 9.88 10.52 5.77
C SER A 100 11.07 9.81 6.42
N LEU A 101 12.25 9.85 5.81
CA LEU A 101 13.47 9.30 6.39
C LEU A 101 13.85 10.05 7.67
N GLU A 102 13.80 11.39 7.67
CA GLU A 102 14.03 12.22 8.86
C GLU A 102 13.13 11.82 10.06
N TYR A 103 11.87 11.41 9.78
CA TYR A 103 10.98 10.90 10.82
C TYR A 103 11.54 9.63 11.48
N PHE A 104 12.07 8.69 10.71
CA PHE A 104 12.64 7.46 11.24
C PHE A 104 13.94 7.69 12.01
N GLU A 105 14.65 8.80 11.74
CA GLU A 105 15.85 9.21 12.46
C GLU A 105 15.53 9.88 13.83
N LEU A 106 14.28 10.24 14.09
CA LEU A 106 13.89 10.82 15.37
C LEU A 106 14.20 9.88 16.56
N PRO A 107 14.44 10.44 17.75
CA PRO A 107 14.53 9.68 18.98
C PRO A 107 13.29 8.78 19.18
N LYS A 108 13.51 7.61 19.80
CA LYS A 108 12.46 6.64 20.06
C LYS A 108 11.27 7.25 20.83
N GLU A 109 11.53 8.15 21.76
CA GLU A 109 10.54 8.83 22.59
C GLU A 109 9.59 9.69 21.75
N ASP A 110 10.09 10.39 20.75
CA ASP A 110 9.28 11.20 19.84
C ASP A 110 8.36 10.31 18.97
N LYS A 111 8.87 9.20 18.48
CA LYS A 111 8.09 8.22 17.67
C LYS A 111 7.04 7.48 18.52
N ARG A 112 7.35 7.13 19.76
CA ARG A 112 6.44 6.44 20.68
C ARG A 112 5.19 7.25 21.02
N ARG A 113 5.23 8.56 20.91
CA ARG A 113 4.05 9.41 21.09
C ARG A 113 2.90 9.01 20.15
N TYR A 114 3.22 8.39 19.03
CA TYR A 114 2.29 7.95 17.98
C TYR A 114 2.13 6.41 17.93
N GLU A 115 2.65 5.67 18.91
CA GLU A 115 2.32 4.24 19.04
C GLU A 115 0.82 4.10 19.19
N ALA A 116 0.22 3.25 18.32
CA ALA A 116 -1.23 3.09 18.25
C ALA A 116 -1.79 2.58 19.59
N LYS A 117 -2.73 3.31 20.17
CA LYS A 117 -3.51 2.91 21.35
C LYS A 117 -4.89 2.39 20.95
N SER A 118 -5.37 2.82 19.81
CA SER A 118 -6.66 2.44 19.23
C SER A 118 -6.55 2.23 17.72
N ALA A 119 -7.45 1.41 17.18
CA ALA A 119 -7.62 1.26 15.74
C ALA A 119 -8.04 2.59 15.05
N SER A 120 -8.68 3.50 15.78
CA SER A 120 -9.16 4.80 15.30
C SER A 120 -8.14 5.94 15.41
N ASP A 121 -6.94 5.70 16.00
CA ASP A 121 -5.94 6.76 16.13
C ASP A 121 -5.58 7.33 14.74
N PRO A 122 -5.62 8.67 14.57
CA PRO A 122 -5.39 9.28 13.27
C PRO A 122 -3.93 9.22 12.81
N ILE A 123 -3.00 9.09 13.74
CA ILE A 123 -1.56 8.90 13.48
C ILE A 123 -1.13 7.63 14.20
N LYS A 124 -0.41 6.77 13.50
CA LYS A 124 0.11 5.51 14.04
C LYS A 124 1.56 5.31 13.63
N SER A 125 2.39 4.92 14.58
CA SER A 125 3.78 4.58 14.33
C SER A 125 4.16 3.30 15.09
N GLY A 126 5.14 2.58 14.58
CA GLY A 126 5.62 1.36 15.23
C GLY A 126 6.30 0.42 14.27
N SER A 127 6.51 -0.81 14.73
CA SER A 127 7.00 -1.91 13.90
C SER A 127 5.84 -2.81 13.47
N GLY A 128 5.92 -3.33 12.25
CA GLY A 128 4.90 -4.21 11.69
C GLY A 128 4.84 -5.56 12.40
N SER A 129 3.66 -6.16 12.48
CA SER A 129 3.52 -7.56 12.91
C SER A 129 2.29 -8.19 12.27
N VAL A 130 2.28 -9.51 12.18
CA VAL A 130 1.18 -10.33 11.68
C VAL A 130 0.91 -11.49 12.64
N ILE A 131 -0.28 -12.05 12.57
CA ILE A 131 -0.62 -13.29 13.24
C ILE A 131 -0.59 -14.40 12.18
N ASN A 132 0.21 -15.44 12.40
CA ASN A 132 0.28 -16.57 11.47
C ASN A 132 -0.88 -17.56 11.67
N ALA A 133 -0.96 -18.58 10.82
CA ALA A 133 -1.98 -19.62 10.89
C ALA A 133 -1.98 -20.42 12.22
N ALA A 134 -0.84 -20.45 12.94
CA ALA A 134 -0.73 -21.06 14.27
C ALA A 134 -1.08 -20.08 15.40
N ASN A 135 -1.72 -18.94 15.10
CA ASN A 135 -2.06 -17.88 16.04
C ASN A 135 -0.86 -17.28 16.80
N GLN A 136 0.32 -17.30 16.18
CA GLN A 136 1.53 -16.73 16.74
C GLN A 136 1.81 -15.37 16.12
N LYS A 137 2.22 -14.40 16.96
CA LYS A 137 2.65 -13.09 16.49
C LYS A 137 4.04 -13.18 15.90
N ILE A 138 4.18 -12.81 14.63
CA ILE A 138 5.45 -12.66 13.94
C ILE A 138 5.69 -11.17 13.67
N ASN A 139 6.84 -10.67 14.05
CA ASN A 139 7.23 -9.30 13.76
C ASN A 139 7.74 -9.20 12.32
N LEU A 140 7.39 -8.12 11.65
CA LEU A 140 7.86 -7.81 10.30
C LEU A 140 9.14 -6.96 10.37
N TRP A 141 10.04 -7.15 9.40
CA TRP A 141 11.30 -6.40 9.30
C TRP A 141 11.04 -5.00 8.74
N ARG A 142 10.20 -4.22 9.45
CA ARG A 142 9.70 -2.93 9.00
C ARG A 142 9.23 -2.06 10.14
N ASP A 143 9.68 -0.80 10.13
CA ASP A 143 9.04 0.28 10.87
C ASP A 143 8.11 1.08 9.96
N PHE A 144 7.10 1.72 10.53
CA PHE A 144 6.15 2.52 9.78
C PHE A 144 5.66 3.75 10.56
N VAL A 145 5.21 4.75 9.82
CA VAL A 145 4.32 5.82 10.28
C VAL A 145 3.16 5.95 9.29
N LYS A 146 1.95 6.08 9.81
CA LYS A 146 0.71 6.26 9.02
C LYS A 146 -0.09 7.41 9.58
N SER A 147 -0.71 8.21 8.71
CA SER A 147 -1.63 9.28 9.11
C SER A 147 -2.76 9.44 8.10
N TYR A 148 -3.95 9.72 8.61
CA TYR A 148 -5.04 10.19 7.77
C TYR A 148 -4.75 11.64 7.37
N VAL A 149 -4.74 11.91 6.06
CA VAL A 149 -4.39 13.23 5.53
C VAL A 149 -5.55 13.92 4.81
N HIS A 150 -6.67 13.24 4.61
CA HIS A 150 -7.92 13.78 4.09
C HIS A 150 -9.10 12.87 4.47
N PRO A 151 -10.31 13.41 4.73
CA PRO A 151 -10.73 14.82 4.66
C PRO A 151 -10.16 15.70 5.78
N GLN A 152 -9.71 15.13 6.87
CA GLN A 152 -9.06 15.85 7.96
C GLN A 152 -7.56 15.54 7.96
N PHE A 153 -6.73 16.60 8.00
CA PHE A 153 -5.29 16.44 7.89
C PHE A 153 -4.64 16.21 9.26
N TYR A 154 -4.02 15.05 9.40
CA TYR A 154 -3.19 14.68 10.53
C TYR A 154 -1.77 14.36 10.06
N CYS A 155 -0.76 14.78 10.83
CA CYS A 155 0.64 14.47 10.56
C CYS A 155 1.42 14.61 11.88
N PRO A 156 2.49 13.82 12.10
CA PRO A 156 3.39 14.03 13.22
C PRO A 156 3.89 15.47 13.30
N ASP A 157 4.12 15.96 14.53
CA ASP A 157 4.63 17.32 14.75
C ASP A 157 6.10 17.48 14.34
N LYS A 158 6.83 16.36 14.32
CA LYS A 158 8.26 16.30 14.00
C LYS A 158 8.51 15.21 12.95
N PRO A 159 9.51 15.43 12.07
CA PRO A 159 10.17 16.70 11.82
C PRO A 159 9.19 17.72 11.22
N HIS A 160 9.36 19.00 11.48
CA HIS A 160 8.43 20.04 10.99
C HIS A 160 8.26 20.01 9.48
N ARG A 161 9.36 19.78 8.75
CA ARG A 161 9.35 19.63 7.29
C ARG A 161 8.37 18.55 6.79
N LEU A 162 8.21 17.45 7.52
CA LEU A 162 7.33 16.36 7.12
C LEU A 162 5.88 16.83 6.92
N ARG A 163 5.40 17.68 7.80
CA ARG A 163 4.02 18.17 7.75
C ARG A 163 3.73 18.94 6.47
N ASP A 164 4.61 19.86 6.10
CA ASP A 164 4.43 20.70 4.92
C ASP A 164 4.53 19.88 3.63
N VAL A 165 5.53 19.01 3.57
CA VAL A 165 5.75 18.13 2.43
C VAL A 165 4.59 17.14 2.24
N VAL A 166 4.11 16.51 3.32
CA VAL A 166 2.97 15.58 3.25
C VAL A 166 1.69 16.30 2.86
N ALA A 167 1.47 17.54 3.33
CA ALA A 167 0.31 18.33 2.93
C ALA A 167 0.30 18.61 1.43
N GLU A 168 1.42 19.10 0.88
CA GLU A 168 1.56 19.36 -0.55
C GLU A 168 1.46 18.07 -1.38
N PHE A 169 2.17 17.02 -1.00
CA PHE A 169 2.15 15.73 -1.70
C PHE A 169 0.74 15.12 -1.70
N SER A 170 0.02 15.21 -0.59
CA SER A 170 -1.35 14.70 -0.48
C SER A 170 -2.32 15.44 -1.40
N GLU A 171 -2.18 16.75 -1.54
CA GLU A 171 -3.00 17.56 -2.45
C GLU A 171 -2.71 17.22 -3.91
N LYS A 172 -1.43 17.19 -4.29
CA LYS A 172 -1.02 16.87 -5.67
C LYS A 172 -1.46 15.47 -6.07
N THR A 173 -1.27 14.48 -5.20
CA THR A 173 -1.70 13.10 -5.49
C THR A 173 -3.21 12.97 -5.61
N ARG A 174 -4.03 13.68 -4.79
CA ARG A 174 -5.49 13.69 -4.95
C ARG A 174 -5.92 14.20 -6.33
N SER A 175 -5.26 15.25 -6.81
CA SER A 175 -5.57 15.81 -8.14
C SER A 175 -5.30 14.79 -9.26
N VAL A 176 -4.15 14.07 -9.18
CA VAL A 176 -3.80 13.03 -10.15
C VAL A 176 -4.76 11.84 -10.05
N VAL A 177 -5.07 11.38 -8.83
CA VAL A 177 -6.04 10.29 -8.60
C VAL A 177 -7.40 10.62 -9.20
N ARG A 178 -7.90 11.84 -8.96
CA ARG A 178 -9.21 12.26 -9.48
C ARG A 178 -9.25 12.22 -11.00
N LYS A 179 -8.20 12.72 -11.66
CA LYS A 179 -8.10 12.65 -13.14
C LYS A 179 -8.06 11.21 -13.63
N LEU A 180 -7.26 10.33 -13.00
CA LEU A 180 -7.23 8.91 -13.38
C LEU A 180 -8.59 8.24 -13.19
N LEU A 181 -9.30 8.52 -12.10
CA LEU A 181 -10.64 7.96 -11.87
C LEU A 181 -11.66 8.47 -12.90
N GLN A 182 -11.56 9.73 -13.34
CA GLN A 182 -12.38 10.27 -14.43
C GLN A 182 -12.11 9.53 -15.75
N ASP A 183 -10.83 9.31 -16.09
CA ASP A 183 -10.45 8.60 -17.31
C ASP A 183 -10.84 7.11 -17.27
N ILE A 184 -10.74 6.48 -16.09
CA ILE A 184 -11.26 5.12 -15.86
C ILE A 184 -12.80 5.11 -16.04
N GLY A 185 -13.50 6.13 -15.56
CA GLY A 185 -14.94 6.29 -15.78
C GLY A 185 -15.31 6.40 -17.26
N GLU A 186 -14.54 7.18 -18.01
CA GLU A 186 -14.71 7.30 -19.46
C GLU A 186 -14.50 5.94 -20.18
N ASN A 187 -13.46 5.19 -19.83
CA ASN A 187 -13.23 3.85 -20.36
C ASN A 187 -14.36 2.85 -20.03
N LEU A 188 -15.04 3.08 -18.91
CA LEU A 188 -16.21 2.29 -18.50
C LEU A 188 -17.52 2.78 -19.11
N GLU A 189 -17.47 3.83 -19.97
CA GLU A 189 -18.64 4.47 -20.59
C GLU A 189 -19.63 5.06 -19.56
N LEU A 190 -19.11 5.51 -18.40
CA LEU A 190 -19.89 6.21 -17.38
C LEU A 190 -20.00 7.69 -17.73
N GLU A 191 -21.11 8.31 -17.34
CA GLU A 191 -21.31 9.76 -17.49
C GLU A 191 -20.23 10.54 -16.73
N GLU A 192 -19.86 11.71 -17.27
CA GLU A 192 -18.92 12.62 -16.62
C GLU A 192 -19.40 12.96 -15.18
N GLY A 193 -18.49 12.85 -14.20
CA GLY A 193 -18.81 13.12 -12.81
C GLY A 193 -19.43 11.93 -12.04
N TYR A 194 -19.85 10.86 -12.71
CA TYR A 194 -20.49 9.71 -12.06
C TYR A 194 -19.63 9.15 -10.89
N ILE A 195 -18.34 8.93 -11.13
CA ILE A 195 -17.44 8.41 -10.09
C ILE A 195 -17.26 9.41 -8.95
N ASP A 196 -17.14 10.70 -9.28
CA ASP A 196 -17.00 11.76 -8.27
C ASP A 196 -18.19 11.80 -7.31
N GLU A 197 -19.41 11.67 -7.83
CA GLU A 197 -20.64 11.68 -7.05
C GLU A 197 -20.84 10.38 -6.26
N ALA A 198 -20.71 9.25 -6.94
CA ALA A 198 -20.93 7.93 -6.33
C ALA A 198 -19.97 7.66 -5.16
N LEU A 199 -18.73 8.09 -5.30
CA LEU A 199 -17.68 7.89 -4.30
C LEU A 199 -17.46 9.11 -3.38
N LYS A 200 -18.19 10.21 -3.60
CA LYS A 200 -18.09 11.47 -2.84
C LYS A 200 -16.64 11.97 -2.74
N LEU A 201 -15.95 12.08 -3.89
CA LEU A 201 -14.51 12.32 -3.92
C LEU A 201 -14.07 13.66 -3.31
N ASN A 202 -14.96 14.61 -3.09
CA ASN A 202 -14.65 15.86 -2.37
C ASN A 202 -14.32 15.62 -0.88
N SER A 203 -14.83 14.55 -0.29
CA SER A 203 -14.53 14.12 1.09
C SER A 203 -13.89 12.73 1.12
N CYS A 204 -13.16 12.39 0.07
CA CYS A 204 -12.49 11.10 -0.09
C CYS A 204 -11.55 10.79 1.08
N PHE A 205 -11.41 9.51 1.38
CA PHE A 205 -10.41 9.03 2.30
C PHE A 205 -9.01 9.10 1.67
N GLN A 206 -8.04 9.62 2.41
CA GLN A 206 -6.63 9.51 2.01
C GLN A 206 -5.74 9.20 3.20
N LEU A 207 -4.87 8.22 3.04
CA LEU A 207 -3.93 7.75 4.04
C LEU A 207 -2.50 7.88 3.51
N TYR A 208 -1.68 8.66 4.21
CA TYR A 208 -0.23 8.65 4.06
C TYR A 208 0.35 7.49 4.88
N ALA A 209 1.31 6.74 4.31
CA ALA A 209 2.08 5.74 5.03
C ALA A 209 3.52 5.70 4.55
N ALA A 210 4.48 6.00 5.43
CA ALA A 210 5.89 5.75 5.18
C ALA A 210 6.32 4.44 5.81
N ASN A 211 7.11 3.65 5.08
CA ASN A 211 7.64 2.37 5.51
C ASN A 211 9.16 2.38 5.40
N TYR A 212 9.81 1.98 6.47
CA TYR A 212 11.26 1.90 6.59
C TYR A 212 11.69 0.44 6.76
N TYR A 213 12.52 -0.04 5.85
CA TYR A 213 13.05 -1.40 5.84
C TYR A 213 14.57 -1.32 5.95
N PRO A 214 15.14 -1.53 7.13
CA PRO A 214 16.61 -1.53 7.28
C PRO A 214 17.24 -2.75 6.62
N PRO A 215 18.56 -2.75 6.37
CA PRO A 215 19.28 -3.93 5.95
C PRO A 215 19.01 -5.12 6.87
N CYS A 216 18.78 -6.28 6.27
CA CYS A 216 18.48 -7.50 7.00
C CYS A 216 19.65 -8.51 6.84
N PRO A 217 20.22 -9.07 7.92
CA PRO A 217 21.35 -9.99 7.79
C PRO A 217 20.99 -11.28 7.05
N GLN A 218 19.74 -11.71 7.10
CA GLN A 218 19.21 -12.92 6.47
C GLN A 218 17.86 -12.63 5.78
N PRO A 219 17.85 -12.00 4.58
CA PRO A 219 16.61 -11.58 3.91
C PRO A 219 15.63 -12.74 3.66
N ASP A 220 16.13 -13.94 3.38
CA ASP A 220 15.28 -15.11 3.13
C ASP A 220 14.53 -15.62 4.38
N GLN A 221 14.89 -15.11 5.56
CA GLN A 221 14.28 -15.48 6.85
C GLN A 221 13.44 -14.37 7.46
N ALA A 222 13.24 -13.25 6.76
CA ALA A 222 12.46 -12.12 7.24
C ALA A 222 11.58 -11.54 6.14
N MET A 223 10.51 -10.89 6.53
CA MET A 223 9.55 -10.28 5.61
C MET A 223 9.32 -8.82 5.97
N GLY A 224 9.33 -7.94 4.97
CA GLY A 224 8.94 -6.55 5.13
C GLY A 224 7.43 -6.39 5.28
N ILE A 225 6.65 -6.81 4.28
CA ILE A 225 5.19 -6.94 4.33
C ILE A 225 4.82 -8.21 3.56
N PRO A 226 4.09 -9.16 4.17
CA PRO A 226 3.58 -10.34 3.48
C PRO A 226 2.65 -9.98 2.34
N ALA A 227 2.35 -10.95 1.48
CA ALA A 227 1.36 -10.83 0.42
C ALA A 227 0.04 -10.29 0.97
N HIS A 228 -0.48 -9.26 0.32
CA HIS A 228 -1.71 -8.58 0.68
C HIS A 228 -2.23 -7.76 -0.50
N THR A 229 -3.49 -7.40 -0.43
CA THR A 229 -4.10 -6.38 -1.29
C THR A 229 -4.26 -5.07 -0.51
N ASP A 230 -4.31 -3.94 -1.20
CA ASP A 230 -4.61 -2.65 -0.58
C ASP A 230 -6.13 -2.42 -0.48
N HIS A 231 -6.52 -1.55 0.43
CA HIS A 231 -7.90 -1.07 0.52
C HIS A 231 -8.01 0.31 -0.13
N GLY A 232 -9.10 0.53 -0.83
CA GLY A 232 -9.37 1.82 -1.45
C GLY A 232 -9.68 1.74 -2.93
N LEU A 233 -9.29 2.77 -3.67
CA LEU A 233 -9.50 2.91 -5.12
C LEU A 233 -8.19 2.80 -5.86
N LEU A 234 -7.29 3.77 -5.62
CA LEU A 234 -5.95 3.80 -6.18
C LEU A 234 -4.93 4.04 -5.07
N THR A 235 -3.88 3.25 -5.04
CA THR A 235 -2.73 3.45 -4.16
C THR A 235 -1.53 3.92 -4.97
N PHE A 236 -0.94 5.03 -4.56
CA PHE A 236 0.28 5.57 -5.13
C PHE A 236 1.46 5.21 -4.25
N LEU A 237 2.54 4.76 -4.85
CA LEU A 237 3.77 4.41 -4.15
C LEU A 237 4.97 5.06 -4.81
N VAL A 238 5.77 5.75 -4.00
CA VAL A 238 7.11 6.26 -4.35
C VAL A 238 8.14 5.64 -3.42
N HIS A 239 9.39 5.49 -3.88
CA HIS A 239 10.46 4.88 -3.09
C HIS A 239 11.84 5.48 -3.44
N ASN A 240 12.83 5.17 -2.61
CA ASN A 240 14.20 5.69 -2.75
C ASN A 240 15.07 4.97 -3.79
N GLY A 241 14.49 4.25 -4.74
CA GLY A 241 15.21 3.52 -5.77
C GLY A 241 15.74 2.13 -5.34
N VAL A 242 15.65 1.78 -4.05
CA VAL A 242 16.01 0.44 -3.57
C VAL A 242 14.87 -0.54 -3.88
N ALA A 243 15.18 -1.62 -4.59
CA ALA A 243 14.22 -2.69 -4.92
C ALA A 243 13.65 -3.37 -3.68
N GLY A 244 12.48 -4.02 -3.81
CA GLY A 244 11.87 -4.76 -2.72
C GLY A 244 10.35 -4.84 -2.77
N LEU A 245 9.68 -4.15 -3.71
CA LEU A 245 8.27 -4.42 -4.00
C LEU A 245 8.17 -5.57 -5.01
N GLN A 246 7.32 -6.54 -4.73
CA GLN A 246 6.98 -7.62 -5.65
C GLN A 246 5.46 -7.67 -5.83
N ILE A 247 5.02 -7.90 -7.04
CA ILE A 247 3.62 -8.07 -7.43
C ILE A 247 3.39 -9.50 -7.92
N GLU A 248 2.24 -10.07 -7.57
CA GLU A 248 1.82 -11.36 -8.10
C GLU A 248 1.07 -11.12 -9.42
N HIS A 249 1.41 -11.86 -10.46
CA HIS A 249 0.67 -11.84 -11.72
C HIS A 249 0.68 -13.23 -12.35
N ASN A 250 -0.50 -13.78 -12.62
CA ASN A 250 -0.67 -15.12 -13.20
C ASN A 250 0.05 -16.24 -12.42
N GLY A 251 0.09 -16.16 -11.10
CA GLY A 251 0.72 -17.17 -10.22
C GLY A 251 2.22 -17.01 -10.05
N GLU A 252 2.83 -15.96 -10.60
CA GLU A 252 4.25 -15.68 -10.49
C GLU A 252 4.51 -14.32 -9.80
N TRP A 253 5.63 -14.23 -9.08
CA TRP A 253 6.06 -12.99 -8.43
C TRP A 253 7.07 -12.24 -9.28
N PHE A 254 6.78 -10.97 -9.56
CA PHE A 254 7.63 -10.07 -10.33
C PHE A 254 8.17 -8.94 -9.46
N ASN A 255 9.45 -8.56 -9.68
CA ASN A 255 10.01 -7.37 -9.06
C ASN A 255 9.39 -6.13 -9.70
N ALA A 256 8.77 -5.26 -8.89
CA ALA A 256 8.17 -4.03 -9.36
C ALA A 256 9.24 -2.93 -9.46
N ASN A 257 10.05 -2.99 -10.52
CA ASN A 257 11.01 -1.96 -10.84
C ASN A 257 10.30 -0.79 -11.53
N SER A 258 10.61 0.42 -11.13
CA SER A 258 10.06 1.63 -11.74
C SER A 258 11.15 2.65 -12.05
N PRO A 259 11.03 3.42 -13.15
CA PRO A 259 11.95 4.52 -13.44
C PRO A 259 12.03 5.52 -12.28
N GLN A 260 13.14 6.22 -12.20
CA GLN A 260 13.27 7.34 -11.26
C GLN A 260 12.18 8.39 -11.54
N ASN A 261 11.67 9.02 -10.50
CA ASN A 261 10.64 10.06 -10.60
C ASN A 261 9.31 9.59 -11.23
N SER A 262 9.05 8.30 -11.19
CA SER A 262 7.73 7.74 -11.50
C SER A 262 6.96 7.36 -10.23
N ILE A 263 5.67 7.14 -10.37
CA ILE A 263 4.80 6.64 -9.30
C ILE A 263 4.31 5.26 -9.69
N LEU A 264 4.48 4.28 -8.81
CA LEU A 264 3.78 2.99 -8.92
C LEU A 264 2.35 3.18 -8.46
N VAL A 265 1.40 2.73 -9.29
CA VAL A 265 -0.04 2.82 -9.00
C VAL A 265 -0.63 1.41 -8.98
N ASN A 266 -1.47 1.12 -7.98
CA ASN A 266 -2.28 -0.09 -7.98
C ASN A 266 -3.78 0.22 -7.82
N THR A 267 -4.62 -0.68 -8.33
CA THR A 267 -6.08 -0.62 -8.27
C THR A 267 -6.64 -1.34 -7.04
N ALA A 268 -5.97 -1.15 -5.90
CA ALA A 268 -6.36 -1.63 -4.57
C ALA A 268 -6.56 -3.16 -4.49
N ASP A 269 -7.78 -3.64 -4.20
CA ASP A 269 -8.06 -5.06 -3.86
C ASP A 269 -8.06 -6.00 -5.09
N HIS A 270 -7.39 -5.61 -6.16
CA HIS A 270 -7.33 -6.38 -7.40
C HIS A 270 -6.16 -7.36 -7.44
N LEU A 271 -4.99 -6.97 -6.93
CA LEU A 271 -3.77 -7.74 -7.07
C LEU A 271 -2.98 -7.85 -5.77
N GLU A 272 -2.48 -9.07 -5.49
CA GLU A 272 -1.59 -9.29 -4.35
C GLU A 272 -0.19 -8.73 -4.62
N HIS A 273 0.35 -8.07 -3.61
CA HIS A 273 1.73 -7.59 -3.62
C HIS A 273 2.39 -7.76 -2.25
N ARG A 274 3.72 -7.78 -2.22
CA ARG A 274 4.51 -7.95 -1.00
C ARG A 274 5.75 -7.07 -1.00
N ALA A 275 6.29 -6.79 0.19
CA ALA A 275 7.57 -6.11 0.33
C ALA A 275 8.60 -7.06 0.92
N VAL A 276 9.62 -7.38 0.15
CA VAL A 276 10.80 -8.17 0.58
C VAL A 276 11.89 -7.24 1.08
N VAL A 277 12.80 -7.76 1.90
CA VAL A 277 13.93 -7.02 2.45
C VAL A 277 15.22 -7.44 1.78
N ASN A 278 16.24 -6.60 1.88
CA ASN A 278 17.57 -6.87 1.31
C ASN A 278 18.67 -6.71 2.37
N LYS A 279 19.88 -7.14 2.05
CA LYS A 279 21.01 -7.17 2.98
C LYS A 279 21.82 -5.88 2.99
N GLU A 280 21.77 -5.08 1.93
CA GLU A 280 22.79 -4.08 1.65
C GLU A 280 22.33 -2.65 1.94
N ALA A 281 21.07 -2.33 1.65
CA ALA A 281 20.59 -0.96 1.67
C ALA A 281 19.26 -0.80 2.41
N THR A 282 19.11 0.34 3.07
CA THR A 282 17.82 0.76 3.60
C THR A 282 16.88 1.09 2.45
N ARG A 283 15.74 0.41 2.42
CA ARG A 283 14.61 0.77 1.57
C ARG A 283 13.64 1.65 2.33
N ILE A 284 13.20 2.73 1.71
CA ILE A 284 12.08 3.53 2.18
C ILE A 284 11.05 3.64 1.06
N SER A 285 9.79 3.48 1.41
CA SER A 285 8.67 3.74 0.49
C SER A 285 7.62 4.59 1.18
N VAL A 286 7.01 5.49 0.40
CA VAL A 286 5.88 6.30 0.82
C VAL A 286 4.69 5.92 -0.03
N VAL A 287 3.60 5.63 0.64
CA VAL A 287 2.32 5.23 0.08
C VAL A 287 1.31 6.31 0.33
N MET A 288 0.51 6.61 -0.69
CA MET A 288 -0.68 7.44 -0.59
C MET A 288 -1.88 6.61 -1.05
N ALA A 289 -2.58 6.02 -0.09
CA ALA A 289 -3.77 5.22 -0.38
C ALA A 289 -5.00 6.13 -0.44
N ASN A 290 -5.76 6.02 -1.53
CA ASN A 290 -6.94 6.84 -1.80
C ASN A 290 -8.18 5.95 -1.85
N GLY A 291 -9.26 6.38 -1.22
CA GLY A 291 -10.52 5.63 -1.15
C GLY A 291 -11.74 6.54 -1.30
N ALA A 292 -12.93 5.96 -1.34
CA ALA A 292 -14.18 6.71 -1.30
C ALA A 292 -14.31 7.51 0.02
N ALA A 293 -15.28 8.41 0.09
CA ALA A 293 -15.61 9.02 1.38
C ALA A 293 -16.02 7.92 2.39
N PRO A 294 -15.68 8.07 3.68
CA PRO A 294 -15.98 7.04 4.70
C PRO A 294 -17.46 6.66 4.76
N ASP A 295 -18.37 7.61 4.50
CA ASP A 295 -19.83 7.41 4.50
C ASP A 295 -20.40 7.08 3.11
N ALA A 296 -19.59 7.01 2.06
CA ALA A 296 -20.04 6.62 0.74
C ALA A 296 -20.48 5.15 0.73
N ILE A 297 -21.58 4.86 0.04
CA ILE A 297 -22.00 3.48 -0.24
C ILE A 297 -21.35 3.10 -1.57
N VAL A 298 -20.33 2.25 -1.51
CA VAL A 298 -19.71 1.69 -2.71
C VAL A 298 -20.55 0.52 -3.20
N SER A 299 -20.94 0.56 -4.45
CA SER A 299 -21.75 -0.46 -5.12
C SER A 299 -21.30 -0.62 -6.58
N PRO A 300 -21.64 -1.73 -7.24
CA PRO A 300 -21.51 -1.82 -8.68
C PRO A 300 -22.24 -0.64 -9.34
N ALA A 301 -21.58 -0.03 -10.33
CA ALA A 301 -22.16 1.13 -11.03
C ALA A 301 -23.46 0.74 -11.75
N GLY A 302 -24.54 1.48 -11.49
CA GLY A 302 -25.86 1.19 -12.04
C GLY A 302 -25.86 0.99 -13.56
N PRO A 303 -25.27 1.90 -14.37
CA PRO A 303 -25.17 1.72 -15.82
C PRO A 303 -24.48 0.44 -16.26
N LEU A 304 -23.44 -0.01 -15.50
CA LEU A 304 -22.76 -1.27 -15.79
C LEU A 304 -23.64 -2.47 -15.41
N VAL A 305 -24.38 -2.40 -14.32
CA VAL A 305 -25.33 -3.44 -13.91
C VAL A 305 -26.45 -3.59 -14.95
N GLU A 306 -26.95 -2.49 -15.48
CA GLU A 306 -27.96 -2.50 -16.55
C GLU A 306 -27.42 -3.14 -17.84
N ARG A 307 -26.19 -2.77 -18.24
CA ARG A 307 -25.51 -3.34 -19.41
C ARG A 307 -25.24 -4.84 -19.25
N ASP A 308 -24.73 -5.26 -18.10
CA ASP A 308 -24.31 -6.64 -17.84
C ASP A 308 -25.47 -7.54 -17.38
N GLY A 309 -26.65 -6.95 -17.08
CA GLY A 309 -27.87 -7.65 -16.67
C GLY A 309 -27.85 -8.13 -15.21
N ARG A 310 -26.75 -7.93 -14.46
CA ARG A 310 -26.65 -8.31 -13.03
C ARG A 310 -25.57 -7.54 -12.28
N ALA A 311 -25.75 -7.45 -10.96
CA ALA A 311 -24.70 -7.03 -10.04
C ALA A 311 -23.90 -8.25 -9.56
N TYR A 312 -22.57 -8.14 -9.49
CA TYR A 312 -21.68 -9.19 -9.00
C TYR A 312 -21.33 -9.03 -7.52
N TYR A 313 -21.48 -7.83 -6.96
CA TYR A 313 -21.10 -7.47 -5.60
C TYR A 313 -22.25 -6.77 -4.88
N ARG A 314 -22.33 -6.95 -3.55
CA ARG A 314 -23.26 -6.23 -2.69
C ARG A 314 -22.77 -4.81 -2.43
N PRO A 315 -23.68 -3.82 -2.28
CA PRO A 315 -23.30 -2.50 -1.79
C PRO A 315 -22.83 -2.59 -0.33
N MET A 316 -21.82 -1.76 0.02
CA MET A 316 -21.32 -1.63 1.38
C MET A 316 -20.83 -0.19 1.62
N LYS A 317 -20.96 0.31 2.85
CA LYS A 317 -20.28 1.57 3.20
C LYS A 317 -18.78 1.40 3.16
N PHE A 318 -18.08 2.38 2.62
CA PHE A 318 -16.63 2.30 2.48
C PHE A 318 -15.91 2.08 3.82
N ILE A 319 -16.36 2.76 4.89
CA ILE A 319 -15.75 2.58 6.21
C ILE A 319 -15.90 1.15 6.74
N GLU A 320 -17.06 0.50 6.53
CA GLU A 320 -17.32 -0.88 6.95
C GLU A 320 -16.43 -1.87 6.17
N TYR A 321 -16.21 -1.59 4.88
CA TYR A 321 -15.26 -2.34 4.06
C TYR A 321 -13.83 -2.23 4.60
N VAL A 322 -13.37 -1.01 4.90
CA VAL A 322 -12.02 -0.79 5.48
C VAL A 322 -11.87 -1.49 6.82
N GLU A 323 -12.87 -1.46 7.69
CA GLU A 323 -12.86 -2.17 8.98
C GLU A 323 -12.76 -3.68 8.80
N THR A 324 -13.50 -4.24 7.84
CA THR A 324 -13.44 -5.66 7.49
C THR A 324 -12.06 -6.05 6.98
N MET A 325 -11.48 -5.25 6.09
CA MET A 325 -10.11 -5.43 5.60
C MET A 325 -9.08 -5.41 6.73
N LEU A 326 -9.19 -4.47 7.66
CA LEU A 326 -8.28 -4.36 8.79
C LEU A 326 -8.36 -5.55 9.75
N SER A 327 -9.53 -6.19 9.87
CA SER A 327 -9.72 -7.39 10.70
C SER A 327 -9.21 -8.65 10.03
N ASN A 328 -9.24 -8.73 8.68
CA ASN A 328 -8.86 -9.90 7.89
C ASN A 328 -7.43 -9.85 7.35
N ARG A 329 -6.62 -8.89 7.78
CA ARG A 329 -5.26 -8.67 7.25
C ARG A 329 -4.45 -9.95 7.19
N PHE A 330 -3.83 -10.18 6.03
CA PHE A 330 -2.90 -11.28 5.76
C PHE A 330 -3.49 -12.70 5.79
N GLN A 331 -4.79 -12.85 5.58
CA GLN A 331 -5.41 -14.17 5.44
C GLN A 331 -5.40 -14.70 3.99
N GLY A 332 -4.75 -13.99 3.06
CA GLY A 332 -4.53 -14.45 1.68
C GLY A 332 -5.80 -14.57 0.83
N LYS A 333 -6.86 -13.83 1.18
CA LYS A 333 -8.09 -13.75 0.37
C LYS A 333 -8.44 -12.29 0.12
N SER A 334 -8.83 -11.98 -1.10
CA SER A 334 -9.45 -10.69 -1.42
C SER A 334 -10.70 -10.51 -0.54
N ASN A 335 -10.78 -9.35 0.11
CA ASN A 335 -11.95 -9.05 0.94
C ASN A 335 -13.20 -8.78 0.08
N LEU A 336 -13.04 -8.51 -1.20
CA LEU A 336 -14.14 -8.45 -2.17
C LEU A 336 -14.87 -9.79 -2.28
N ASP A 337 -14.21 -10.92 -2.04
CA ASP A 337 -14.87 -12.24 -2.07
C ASP A 337 -16.03 -12.34 -1.06
N CYS A 338 -15.94 -11.64 0.06
CA CYS A 338 -17.02 -11.56 1.04
C CYS A 338 -18.24 -10.78 0.55
N LEU A 339 -18.06 -9.93 -0.47
CA LEU A 339 -19.09 -9.08 -1.06
C LEU A 339 -19.68 -9.68 -2.34
N LYS A 340 -19.10 -10.75 -2.89
CA LYS A 340 -19.63 -11.42 -4.07
C LYS A 340 -21.04 -11.94 -3.81
N ILE A 341 -21.94 -11.67 -4.76
CA ILE A 341 -23.28 -12.24 -4.79
C ILE A 341 -23.14 -13.67 -5.31
N GLN A 342 -23.41 -14.65 -4.45
CA GLN A 342 -23.37 -16.07 -4.83
C GLN A 342 -24.54 -16.40 -5.76
N ASP A 343 -24.29 -17.04 -6.87
CA ASP A 343 -25.35 -17.59 -7.74
C ASP A 343 -26.00 -18.79 -6.99
N ASP A 344 -27.33 -18.81 -6.90
CA ASP A 344 -28.11 -19.89 -6.25
C ASP A 344 -27.82 -21.29 -6.80
N ASN A 345 -27.11 -21.40 -7.95
CA ASN A 345 -26.70 -22.65 -8.54
C ASN A 345 -25.44 -23.28 -7.93
N GLU A 346 -24.58 -22.53 -7.24
CA GLU A 346 -23.39 -23.07 -6.56
C GLU A 346 -23.72 -23.71 -5.20
N LEU A 347 -24.83 -23.34 -4.60
CA LEU A 347 -25.32 -23.95 -3.34
C LEU A 347 -25.80 -25.39 -3.51
N LYS A 348 -26.15 -25.82 -4.74
CA LYS A 348 -26.62 -27.18 -5.01
C LYS A 348 -25.54 -28.22 -5.26
N THR A 349 -24.28 -27.80 -5.36
CA THR A 349 -23.15 -28.69 -5.64
C THR A 349 -22.27 -28.98 -4.42
N ARG A 350 -22.64 -28.44 -3.24
CA ARG A 350 -21.89 -28.65 -1.98
C ARG A 350 -22.77 -29.21 -0.83
N CYS A 351 -23.89 -29.86 -1.18
CA CYS A 351 -24.63 -30.72 -0.23
C CYS A 351 -24.35 -32.19 -0.53
#